data_6f1940c6baa8b8d086ef70cb6bdfab29
#
_entry.id   6f1940c6baa8b8d086ef70cb6bdfab29
#
_cell.length_a   1.000
_cell.length_b   1.000
_cell.length_c   1.000
_cell.angle_alpha   90.00
_cell.angle_beta   90.00
_cell.angle_gamma   90.00
#
_symmetry.space_group_name_H-M   'P 1'
#
loop_
_entity.id
_entity.type
_entity.pdbx_description
1 polymer ?
#
loop_
_entity_poly.entity_id
_entity_poly.type
_entity_poly.pdbx_seq_one_letter_code
_entity_poly.pdbx_strand_id
1 'polypeptide(L)'
;MKARMPAGFGRPDMNALMRQAQKMQEDMKAKQAELEAAEYTGIAAGEMVTVKMNGKHEVLSITIKPEAVDPDDVEMLEDMVAAAINATVKQVDETAEAEMGKLTGGMNIPGL
;
A
#
# COMPACT_ATOMS: atom_id res chain seq x y z
N MET A 1 -47.69 5.41 25.62
CA MET A 1 -47.31 5.46 24.66
C MET A 1 -46.35 4.87 24.41
N LYS A 2 -45.95 4.67 23.90
CA LYS A 2 -45.03 4.09 23.70
C LYS A 2 -44.25 4.72 22.95
N ALA A 3 -43.38 4.85 23.31
CA ALA A 3 -42.43 5.44 22.63
C ALA A 3 -41.91 4.60 21.64
N ARG A 4 -42.61 4.34 20.66
CA ARG A 4 -42.13 3.49 19.79
C ARG A 4 -41.45 4.24 18.78
N MET A 5 -40.30 3.91 18.43
CA MET A 5 -39.61 4.52 17.38
C MET A 5 -40.27 4.21 16.06
N PRO A 6 -40.31 5.17 15.15
CA PRO A 6 -40.81 4.91 13.81
C PRO A 6 -40.01 3.80 13.18
N ALA A 7 -40.64 3.13 12.29
CA ALA A 7 -40.04 1.98 11.66
C ALA A 7 -38.68 2.22 11.08
N GLY A 8 -38.44 3.34 10.47
CA GLY A 8 -37.14 3.60 9.90
C GLY A 8 -36.16 4.28 10.79
N PHE A 9 -36.57 4.54 12.00
CA PHE A 9 -35.79 5.33 12.86
C PHE A 9 -34.73 4.55 13.67
N GLY A 10 -35.11 3.56 14.32
CA GLY A 10 -34.16 2.76 15.05
C GLY A 10 -33.66 1.57 14.28
N ARG A 11 -34.14 1.40 13.08
CA ARG A 11 -33.77 0.29 12.32
C ARG A 11 -33.21 0.76 11.07
N PRO A 12 -31.94 0.61 10.79
CA PRO A 12 -31.32 1.00 9.54
C PRO A 12 -31.99 0.27 8.37
N ASP A 13 -32.03 0.96 7.26
CA ASP A 13 -32.54 0.36 6.05
C ASP A 13 -31.50 -0.68 5.60
N MET A 14 -31.89 -1.92 5.58
CA MET A 14 -31.01 -3.00 5.19
C MET A 14 -30.47 -2.83 3.77
N ASN A 15 -31.33 -2.35 2.87
CA ASN A 15 -30.86 -2.12 1.51
C ASN A 15 -29.80 -1.05 1.45
N ALA A 16 -29.96 0.01 2.24
CA ALA A 16 -28.97 1.07 2.27
C ALA A 16 -27.66 0.58 2.85
N LEU A 17 -27.76 -0.25 3.90
CA LEU A 17 -26.54 -0.79 4.50
C LEU A 17 -25.82 -1.72 3.54
N MET A 18 -26.56 -2.52 2.82
CA MET A 18 -25.97 -3.44 1.86
C MET A 18 -25.30 -2.69 0.71
N ARG A 19 -25.93 -1.63 0.24
CA ARG A 19 -25.34 -0.81 -0.80
C ARG A 19 -24.06 -0.15 -0.31
N GLN A 20 -24.07 0.31 0.92
CA GLN A 20 -22.91 0.95 1.51
C GLN A 20 -21.77 -0.04 1.66
N ALA A 21 -22.08 -1.24 2.12
CA ALA A 21 -21.06 -2.28 2.26
C ALA A 21 -20.48 -2.67 0.90
N GLN A 22 -21.35 -2.80 -0.10
CA GLN A 22 -20.91 -3.10 -1.44
C GLN A 22 -20.00 -2.03 -2.00
N LYS A 23 -20.39 -0.78 -1.80
CA LYS A 23 -19.61 0.33 -2.29
C LYS A 23 -18.23 0.35 -1.63
N MET A 24 -18.18 0.08 -0.33
CA MET A 24 -16.93 0.02 0.36
C MET A 24 -16.04 -1.10 -0.18
N GLN A 25 -16.63 -2.26 -0.44
CA GLN A 25 -15.88 -3.35 -1.02
C GLN A 25 -15.34 -3.01 -2.39
N GLU A 26 -16.15 -2.35 -3.20
CA GLU A 26 -15.73 -1.93 -4.53
C GLU A 26 -14.61 -0.90 -4.45
N ASP A 27 -14.73 0.05 -3.53
CA ASP A 27 -13.72 1.06 -3.34
C ASP A 27 -12.40 0.45 -2.88
N MET A 28 -12.47 -0.53 -1.99
CA MET A 28 -11.28 -1.21 -1.52
C MET A 28 -10.62 -2.00 -2.63
N LYS A 29 -11.42 -2.69 -3.45
CA LYS A 29 -10.89 -3.42 -4.60
C LYS A 29 -10.21 -2.49 -5.59
N ALA A 30 -10.87 -1.37 -5.89
CA ALA A 30 -10.33 -0.40 -6.83
C ALA A 30 -9.03 0.19 -6.31
N LYS A 31 -9.00 0.52 -5.02
CA LYS A 31 -7.79 1.08 -4.42
C LYS A 31 -6.68 0.03 -4.41
N GLN A 32 -6.99 -1.20 -4.10
CA GLN A 32 -6.01 -2.26 -4.11
C GLN A 32 -5.40 -2.45 -5.50
N ALA A 33 -6.25 -2.45 -6.54
CA ALA A 33 -5.76 -2.58 -7.90
C ALA A 33 -4.88 -1.41 -8.29
N GLU A 34 -5.26 -0.21 -7.88
CA GLU A 34 -4.47 0.99 -8.12
C GLU A 34 -3.11 0.91 -7.45
N LEU A 35 -3.08 0.45 -6.20
CA LEU A 35 -1.84 0.31 -5.45
C LEU A 35 -0.94 -0.76 -6.07
N GLU A 36 -1.54 -1.85 -6.54
CA GLU A 36 -0.77 -2.93 -7.14
C GLU A 36 -0.13 -2.51 -8.46
N ALA A 37 -0.78 -1.61 -9.19
CA ALA A 37 -0.29 -1.13 -10.47
C ALA A 37 0.67 0.05 -10.33
N ALA A 38 0.70 0.69 -9.20
CA ALA A 38 1.55 1.86 -8.97
C ALA A 38 3.03 1.46 -8.96
N GLU A 39 3.87 2.41 -9.28
CA GLU A 39 5.32 2.18 -9.25
C GLU A 39 5.92 2.91 -8.07
N TYR A 40 6.83 2.23 -7.42
CA TYR A 40 7.53 2.76 -6.25
C TYR A 40 9.01 2.70 -6.52
N THR A 41 9.73 3.71 -6.05
CA THR A 41 11.16 3.82 -6.30
C THR A 41 11.90 3.89 -4.98
N GLY A 42 12.88 3.03 -4.81
CA GLY A 42 13.77 3.05 -3.66
C GLY A 42 15.19 3.26 -4.11
N ILE A 43 15.96 3.96 -3.29
CA ILE A 43 17.35 4.25 -3.61
C ILE A 43 18.25 3.87 -2.46
N ALA A 44 19.49 3.62 -2.76
CA ALA A 44 20.50 3.33 -1.76
C ALA A 44 21.81 3.96 -2.16
N ALA A 45 22.66 4.17 -1.18
CA ALA A 45 24.03 4.65 -1.38
C ALA A 45 24.09 5.94 -2.20
N GLY A 46 23.24 6.92 -1.85
CA GLY A 46 23.29 8.21 -2.53
C GLY A 46 22.91 8.10 -4.01
N GLU A 47 21.88 7.29 -4.29
CA GLU A 47 21.36 7.08 -5.62
C GLU A 47 22.26 6.22 -6.53
N MET A 48 23.24 5.56 -5.94
CA MET A 48 24.07 4.63 -6.72
C MET A 48 23.26 3.45 -7.23
N VAL A 49 22.27 3.02 -6.46
CA VAL A 49 21.37 1.94 -6.86
C VAL A 49 19.93 2.43 -6.72
N THR A 50 19.16 2.26 -7.78
CA THR A 50 17.74 2.63 -7.80
C THR A 50 16.94 1.42 -8.20
N VAL A 51 15.89 1.11 -7.42
CA VAL A 51 15.01 -0.01 -7.68
C VAL A 51 13.61 0.50 -7.90
N LYS A 52 12.96 0.02 -8.95
CA LYS A 52 11.54 0.26 -9.19
C LYS A 52 10.77 -1.02 -8.94
N MET A 53 9.65 -0.90 -8.26
CA MET A 53 8.83 -2.03 -7.86
C MET A 53 7.37 -1.65 -8.00
N ASN A 54 6.51 -2.62 -8.29
CA ASN A 54 5.07 -2.35 -8.27
C ASN A 54 4.52 -2.73 -6.90
N GLY A 55 3.21 -2.54 -6.72
CA GLY A 55 2.58 -2.83 -5.45
C GLY A 55 2.47 -4.30 -5.11
N LYS A 56 2.80 -5.17 -6.05
CA LYS A 56 2.84 -6.61 -5.80
C LYS A 56 4.22 -7.07 -5.38
N HIS A 57 5.10 -6.12 -5.10
CA HIS A 57 6.49 -6.40 -4.73
C HIS A 57 7.30 -7.04 -5.86
N GLU A 58 6.88 -6.79 -7.09
CA GLU A 58 7.66 -7.26 -8.23
C GLU A 58 8.67 -6.18 -8.60
N VAL A 59 9.91 -6.56 -8.75
CA VAL A 59 10.95 -5.63 -9.16
C VAL A 59 10.81 -5.42 -10.67
N LEU A 60 10.58 -4.17 -11.05
CA LEU A 60 10.41 -3.82 -12.45
C LEU A 60 11.73 -3.45 -13.10
N SER A 61 12.62 -2.81 -12.36
CA SER A 61 13.93 -2.47 -12.87
C SER A 61 14.89 -2.20 -11.74
N ILE A 62 16.16 -2.38 -12.03
CA ILE A 62 17.24 -2.02 -11.12
C ILE A 62 18.23 -1.22 -11.95
N THR A 63 18.55 -0.04 -11.49
CA THR A 63 19.53 0.81 -12.16
C THR A 63 20.73 0.96 -11.23
N ILE A 64 21.89 0.62 -11.74
CA ILE A 64 23.15 0.71 -10.97
C ILE A 64 24.09 1.64 -11.72
N LYS A 65 24.56 2.68 -11.03
CA LYS A 65 25.53 3.57 -11.64
C LYS A 65 26.86 2.85 -11.80
N PRO A 66 27.54 3.04 -12.91
CA PRO A 66 28.83 2.36 -13.10
C PRO A 66 29.84 2.61 -11.99
N GLU A 67 29.79 3.79 -11.38
CA GLU A 67 30.68 4.13 -10.28
C GLU A 67 30.50 3.21 -9.09
N ALA A 68 29.35 2.59 -8.95
CA ALA A 68 29.08 1.70 -7.83
C ALA A 68 29.66 0.31 -8.02
N VAL A 69 30.10 0.01 -9.23
CA VAL A 69 30.59 -1.34 -9.54
C VAL A 69 32.10 -1.38 -9.34
N ASP A 70 32.51 -2.06 -8.29
CA ASP A 70 33.92 -2.28 -7.99
C ASP A 70 34.18 -3.78 -8.03
N PRO A 71 34.91 -4.27 -9.04
CA PRO A 71 35.14 -5.71 -9.14
C PRO A 71 35.88 -6.30 -7.93
N ASP A 72 36.56 -5.45 -7.18
CA ASP A 72 37.30 -5.90 -6.00
C ASP A 72 36.43 -5.90 -4.74
N ASP A 73 35.21 -5.38 -4.84
CA ASP A 73 34.31 -5.33 -3.70
C ASP A 73 32.88 -5.58 -4.14
N VAL A 74 32.65 -6.78 -4.61
CA VAL A 74 31.31 -7.18 -5.09
C VAL A 74 30.31 -7.22 -3.94
N GLU A 75 30.78 -7.56 -2.75
CA GLU A 75 29.91 -7.63 -1.58
C GLU A 75 29.27 -6.29 -1.28
N MET A 76 30.00 -5.19 -1.46
CA MET A 76 29.43 -3.87 -1.26
C MET A 76 28.29 -3.62 -2.23
N LEU A 77 28.45 -4.04 -3.49
CA LEU A 77 27.38 -3.90 -4.48
C LEU A 77 26.16 -4.70 -4.09
N GLU A 78 26.38 -5.92 -3.63
CA GLU A 78 25.27 -6.77 -3.17
C GLU A 78 24.50 -6.10 -2.04
N ASP A 79 25.21 -5.53 -1.09
CA ASP A 79 24.58 -4.84 0.03
C ASP A 79 23.80 -3.62 -0.41
N MET A 80 24.32 -2.87 -1.36
CA MET A 80 23.62 -1.70 -1.89
C MET A 80 22.32 -2.10 -2.60
N VAL A 81 22.38 -3.16 -3.38
CA VAL A 81 21.18 -3.65 -4.07
C VAL A 81 20.15 -4.12 -3.07
N ALA A 82 20.57 -4.89 -2.07
CA ALA A 82 19.66 -5.36 -1.03
C ALA A 82 19.03 -4.20 -0.29
N ALA A 83 19.82 -3.19 0.04
CA ALA A 83 19.30 -2.01 0.74
C ALA A 83 18.27 -1.27 -0.10
N ALA A 84 18.52 -1.13 -1.40
CA ALA A 84 17.58 -0.44 -2.28
C ALA A 84 16.27 -1.23 -2.42
N ILE A 85 16.36 -2.55 -2.53
CA ILE A 85 15.17 -3.39 -2.61
C ILE A 85 14.37 -3.29 -1.31
N ASN A 86 15.03 -3.40 -0.19
CA ASN A 86 14.35 -3.34 1.11
C ASN A 86 13.70 -1.97 1.33
N ALA A 87 14.36 -0.90 0.91
CA ALA A 87 13.78 0.43 1.01
C ALA A 87 12.52 0.54 0.16
N THR A 88 12.52 -0.07 -1.02
CA THR A 88 11.37 -0.05 -1.91
C THR A 88 10.22 -0.86 -1.33
N VAL A 89 10.51 -2.05 -0.81
CA VAL A 89 9.49 -2.90 -0.17
C VAL A 89 8.82 -2.15 0.96
N LYS A 90 9.61 -1.48 1.77
CA LYS A 90 9.07 -0.71 2.89
C LYS A 90 8.14 0.39 2.40
N GLN A 91 8.52 1.06 1.32
CA GLN A 91 7.70 2.12 0.74
C GLN A 91 6.37 1.56 0.22
N VAL A 92 6.41 0.41 -0.45
CA VAL A 92 5.20 -0.24 -0.94
C VAL A 92 4.27 -0.56 0.23
N ASP A 93 4.82 -1.17 1.27
CA ASP A 93 4.02 -1.61 2.40
C ASP A 93 3.43 -0.43 3.17
N GLU A 94 4.23 0.60 3.40
CA GLU A 94 3.76 1.77 4.12
C GLU A 94 2.69 2.52 3.35
N THR A 95 2.86 2.61 2.03
CA THR A 95 1.87 3.29 1.19
C THR A 95 0.56 2.51 1.17
N ALA A 96 0.64 1.20 1.01
CA ALA A 96 -0.55 0.36 1.00
C ALA A 96 -1.31 0.49 2.32
N GLU A 97 -0.60 0.44 3.42
CA GLU A 97 -1.21 0.55 4.73
C GLU A 97 -1.87 1.91 4.92
N ALA A 98 -1.18 2.98 4.53
CA ALA A 98 -1.71 4.33 4.67
C ALA A 98 -2.95 4.54 3.80
N GLU A 99 -2.89 4.07 2.55
CA GLU A 99 -4.00 4.28 1.62
C GLU A 99 -5.22 3.45 1.99
N MET A 100 -5.00 2.21 2.41
CA MET A 100 -6.12 1.38 2.86
C MET A 100 -6.69 1.91 4.17
N GLY A 101 -5.84 2.45 5.02
CA GLY A 101 -6.30 3.08 6.25
C GLY A 101 -7.20 4.27 6.01
N LYS A 102 -6.94 5.02 4.95
CA LYS A 102 -7.81 6.15 4.61
C LYS A 102 -9.21 5.70 4.23
N LEU A 103 -9.31 4.58 3.54
CA LEU A 103 -10.62 4.06 3.15
C LEU A 103 -11.41 3.58 4.34
N THR A 104 -10.73 3.04 5.33
CA THR A 104 -11.39 2.52 6.52
C THR A 104 -11.26 3.45 7.70
N GLY A 105 -10.84 4.68 7.47
CA GLY A 105 -10.51 5.61 8.53
C GLY A 105 -11.66 5.95 9.45
N GLY A 106 -12.88 5.93 8.90
CA GLY A 106 -14.04 6.19 9.72
C GLY A 106 -14.49 4.99 10.50
N MET A 107 -13.89 3.85 10.24
CA MET A 107 -14.27 2.63 10.91
C MET A 107 -13.20 2.21 11.88
N ASN A 108 -12.97 3.04 12.82
CA ASN A 108 -11.97 2.74 13.80
C ASN A 108 -12.34 1.47 14.54
N ILE A 109 -11.57 0.44 14.37
CA ILE A 109 -11.85 -0.83 15.00
C ILE A 109 -11.04 -0.94 16.26
N PRO A 110 -11.70 -1.02 17.39
CA PRO A 110 -10.98 -1.11 18.66
C PRO A 110 -10.11 -2.36 18.69
N GLY A 111 -8.92 -2.19 19.19
CA GLY A 111 -8.03 -3.32 19.31
C GLY A 111 -7.11 -3.54 18.12
N LEU A 112 -7.25 -2.72 17.12
CA LEU A 112 -6.38 -2.82 15.95
C LEU A 112 -5.28 -1.78 15.99
#